data_b621a4e0e081b8a3133580eb82c7211c
#
_entry.id   b621a4e0e081b8a3133580eb82c7211c
#
_cell.length_a   1.000
_cell.length_b   1.000
_cell.length_c   1.000
_cell.angle_alpha   90.00
_cell.angle_beta   90.00
_cell.angle_gamma   90.00
#
_symmetry.space_group_name_H-M   'P 1'
#
loop_
_entity.id
_entity.type
_entity.pdbx_description
1 polymer ?
#
loop_
_entity_poly.entity_id
_entity_poly.type
_entity_poly.pdbx_seq_one_letter_code
_entity_poly.pdbx_strand_id
1 'polypeptide(L)'
;TGLGGALDSTNVLDAPAATVITPIARDHEHFLGSDIAGIAGQKAGIMRRGVPCIAAAQEDDARAALQDHAAAIGAPLGIMGTDIGWTQLDDGGVAIELDGGVVTLPAPALRGAHQQANAALATAALTAAMPNTPADALSRGVARTVWPGRLHRLADGSLTSLLDQPVWIDGAHNAHGAAALAAALPSIDKGNWHFICGALNTRPASEFLSRIAPLAESIHCVTIPDQPASLTAETLAAEAATLHTGARAAPSVAGALQAIASGSVGADRPVMICGSLYLAGHVLAANGTLPD
;
A
#
# COMPACT_ATOMS: atom_id res chain seq x y z
N THR A 1 0.18 -11.98 -2.36
CA THR A 1 0.42 -13.14 -1.46
C THR A 1 0.94 -12.66 -0.11
N GLY A 2 0.37 -13.17 0.99
CA GLY A 2 0.80 -12.88 2.36
C GLY A 2 1.92 -13.82 2.82
N LEU A 3 1.58 -14.92 3.46
CA LEU A 3 2.51 -15.88 4.07
C LEU A 3 2.94 -17.01 3.09
N GLY A 4 3.37 -16.65 1.88
CA GLY A 4 3.75 -17.59 0.82
C GLY A 4 2.63 -17.86 -0.17
N GLY A 5 2.99 -18.09 -1.44
CA GLY A 5 2.02 -18.19 -2.54
C GLY A 5 1.21 -19.47 -2.55
N ALA A 6 1.82 -20.59 -2.17
CA ALA A 6 1.18 -21.91 -2.26
C ALA A 6 -0.03 -22.07 -1.31
N LEU A 7 0.02 -21.42 -0.14
CA LEU A 7 -1.02 -21.49 0.90
C LEU A 7 -1.76 -20.16 1.09
N ASP A 8 -1.58 -19.22 0.16
CA ASP A 8 -2.28 -17.93 0.21
C ASP A 8 -3.78 -18.12 -0.02
N SER A 9 -4.60 -17.36 0.71
CA SER A 9 -6.06 -17.39 0.58
C SER A 9 -6.57 -17.06 -0.83
N THR A 10 -5.78 -16.32 -1.62
CA THR A 10 -6.08 -16.03 -3.04
C THR A 10 -5.74 -17.20 -3.96
N ASN A 11 -5.01 -18.21 -3.47
CA ASN A 11 -4.56 -19.36 -4.27
C ASN A 11 -5.51 -20.56 -4.20
N VAL A 12 -6.80 -20.29 -4.06
CA VAL A 12 -7.87 -21.33 -4.00
C VAL A 12 -8.39 -21.75 -5.38
N LEU A 13 -7.98 -21.05 -6.44
CA LEU A 13 -8.38 -21.36 -7.80
C LEU A 13 -7.44 -22.39 -8.43
N ASP A 14 -7.99 -23.50 -8.94
CA ASP A 14 -7.21 -24.51 -9.66
C ASP A 14 -6.69 -24.00 -11.01
N ALA A 15 -7.48 -23.17 -11.69
CA ALA A 15 -7.16 -22.61 -13.00
C ALA A 15 -7.44 -21.09 -13.03
N PRO A 16 -6.60 -20.25 -12.40
CA PRO A 16 -6.73 -18.81 -12.51
C PRO A 16 -6.43 -18.35 -13.94
N ALA A 17 -7.04 -17.26 -14.39
CA ALA A 17 -6.78 -16.70 -15.72
C ALA A 17 -5.37 -16.09 -15.83
N ALA A 18 -4.85 -15.52 -14.75
CA ALA A 18 -3.48 -15.06 -14.58
C ALA A 18 -3.10 -15.05 -13.10
N THR A 19 -1.81 -14.97 -12.82
CA THR A 19 -1.27 -14.71 -11.48
C THR A 19 -0.42 -13.44 -11.49
N VAL A 20 -0.35 -12.75 -10.35
CA VAL A 20 0.39 -11.49 -10.25
C VAL A 20 1.29 -11.51 -9.02
N ILE A 21 2.52 -11.05 -9.20
CA ILE A 21 3.48 -10.85 -8.10
C ILE A 21 3.85 -9.36 -8.07
N THR A 22 3.47 -8.68 -7.00
CA THR A 22 3.84 -7.29 -6.72
C THR A 22 5.31 -7.20 -6.28
N PRO A 23 5.91 -6.00 -6.12
CA PRO A 23 7.29 -5.90 -5.65
C PRO A 23 7.50 -6.70 -4.36
N ILE A 24 8.57 -7.51 -4.35
CA ILE A 24 8.97 -8.31 -3.21
C ILE A 24 9.94 -7.47 -2.38
N ALA A 25 9.61 -7.28 -1.12
CA ALA A 25 10.47 -6.66 -0.13
C ALA A 25 10.58 -7.58 1.09
N ARG A 26 11.53 -7.28 1.97
CA ARG A 26 11.64 -7.96 3.27
C ARG A 26 10.41 -7.62 4.10
N ASP A 27 9.50 -8.56 4.17
CA ASP A 27 8.29 -8.51 4.99
C ASP A 27 7.97 -9.90 5.50
N HIS A 28 7.34 -9.99 6.67
CA HIS A 28 7.03 -11.27 7.32
C HIS A 28 8.26 -12.15 7.60
N GLU A 29 9.42 -11.54 7.92
CA GLU A 29 10.71 -12.24 8.10
C GLU A 29 10.64 -13.38 9.13
N HIS A 30 9.80 -13.26 10.16
CA HIS A 30 9.56 -14.32 11.15
C HIS A 30 9.01 -15.62 10.54
N PHE A 31 8.32 -15.53 9.39
CA PHE A 31 7.71 -16.68 8.72
C PHE A 31 8.43 -17.05 7.44
N LEU A 32 8.97 -16.06 6.72
CA LEU A 32 9.52 -16.24 5.37
C LEU A 32 11.06 -16.22 5.36
N GLY A 33 11.69 -15.90 6.52
CA GLY A 33 13.14 -15.66 6.58
C GLY A 33 13.53 -14.28 6.05
N SER A 34 14.81 -13.93 6.18
CA SER A 34 15.39 -12.64 5.75
C SER A 34 16.01 -12.69 4.35
N ASP A 35 16.10 -13.87 3.74
CA ASP A 35 16.64 -14.06 2.40
C ASP A 35 15.59 -13.70 1.34
N ILE A 36 15.92 -12.71 0.50
CA ILE A 36 14.97 -12.20 -0.52
C ILE A 36 14.67 -13.26 -1.59
N ALA A 37 15.62 -14.12 -1.94
CA ALA A 37 15.42 -15.23 -2.88
C ALA A 37 14.48 -16.29 -2.30
N GLY A 38 14.64 -16.62 -1.00
CA GLY A 38 13.75 -17.53 -0.29
C GLY A 38 12.32 -16.98 -0.19
N ILE A 39 12.14 -15.70 0.13
CA ILE A 39 10.85 -15.02 0.13
C ILE A 39 10.21 -15.07 -1.27
N ALA A 40 10.99 -14.78 -2.32
CA ALA A 40 10.52 -14.82 -3.70
C ALA A 40 10.09 -16.24 -4.11
N GLY A 41 10.87 -17.26 -3.77
CA GLY A 41 10.52 -18.66 -4.01
C GLY A 41 9.21 -19.08 -3.35
N GLN A 42 8.96 -18.63 -2.12
CA GLN A 42 7.69 -18.89 -1.45
C GLN A 42 6.51 -18.17 -2.12
N LYS A 43 6.70 -16.90 -2.54
CA LYS A 43 5.66 -16.13 -3.26
C LYS A 43 5.41 -16.70 -4.66
N ALA A 44 6.43 -17.26 -5.31
CA ALA A 44 6.30 -17.95 -6.60
C ALA A 44 5.34 -19.14 -6.56
N GLY A 45 5.07 -19.71 -5.38
CA GLY A 45 4.07 -20.78 -5.20
C GLY A 45 2.64 -20.41 -5.63
N ILE A 46 2.36 -19.14 -5.96
CA ILE A 46 1.08 -18.75 -6.59
C ILE A 46 1.03 -19.08 -8.09
N MET A 47 2.18 -19.25 -8.74
CA MET A 47 2.24 -19.56 -10.16
C MET A 47 1.60 -20.93 -10.47
N ARG A 48 1.09 -21.09 -11.67
CA ARG A 48 0.48 -22.32 -12.17
C ARG A 48 1.04 -22.68 -13.55
N ARG A 49 1.23 -23.97 -13.81
CA ARG A 49 1.65 -24.46 -15.13
C ARG A 49 0.74 -23.93 -16.23
N GLY A 50 1.33 -23.32 -17.25
CA GLY A 50 0.62 -22.82 -18.43
C GLY A 50 -0.25 -21.58 -18.19
N VAL A 51 -0.28 -21.04 -16.95
CA VAL A 51 -1.00 -19.81 -16.61
C VAL A 51 -0.03 -18.63 -16.59
N PRO A 52 -0.31 -17.52 -17.31
CA PRO A 52 0.57 -16.37 -17.31
C PRO A 52 0.72 -15.78 -15.90
N CYS A 53 1.95 -15.50 -15.54
CA CYS A 53 2.32 -14.77 -14.34
C CYS A 53 2.96 -13.46 -14.75
N ILE A 54 2.43 -12.35 -14.27
CA ILE A 54 3.05 -11.03 -14.45
C ILE A 54 3.61 -10.56 -13.12
N ALA A 55 4.91 -10.31 -13.08
CA ALA A 55 5.60 -9.81 -11.91
C ALA A 55 5.99 -8.34 -12.09
N ALA A 56 5.89 -7.54 -11.02
CA ALA A 56 6.49 -6.22 -10.98
C ALA A 56 8.02 -6.31 -11.13
N ALA A 57 8.69 -5.19 -11.36
CA ALA A 57 10.14 -5.11 -11.29
C ALA A 57 10.64 -5.63 -9.93
N GLN A 58 11.70 -6.42 -9.93
CA GLN A 58 12.25 -7.11 -8.76
C GLN A 58 13.75 -6.85 -8.65
N GLU A 59 14.28 -6.96 -7.44
CA GLU A 59 15.73 -7.09 -7.21
C GLU A 59 16.26 -8.37 -7.85
N ASP A 60 17.55 -8.40 -8.18
CA ASP A 60 18.17 -9.47 -8.97
C ASP A 60 17.95 -10.87 -8.38
N ASP A 61 18.14 -11.04 -7.08
CA ASP A 61 17.96 -12.33 -6.40
C ASP A 61 16.50 -12.80 -6.41
N ALA A 62 15.56 -11.88 -6.20
CA ALA A 62 14.13 -12.19 -6.28
C ALA A 62 13.73 -12.53 -7.71
N ARG A 63 14.24 -11.77 -8.70
CA ARG A 63 13.97 -12.02 -10.12
C ARG A 63 14.46 -13.41 -10.54
N ALA A 64 15.70 -13.77 -10.19
CA ALA A 64 16.26 -15.08 -10.49
C ALA A 64 15.41 -16.21 -9.88
N ALA A 65 15.05 -16.11 -8.61
CA ALA A 65 14.21 -17.11 -7.94
C ALA A 65 12.83 -17.27 -8.61
N LEU A 66 12.19 -16.17 -9.06
CA LEU A 66 10.93 -16.23 -9.79
C LEU A 66 11.09 -16.90 -11.16
N GLN A 67 12.16 -16.58 -11.90
CA GLN A 67 12.47 -17.17 -13.20
C GLN A 67 12.72 -18.67 -13.10
N ASP A 68 13.52 -19.10 -12.12
CA ASP A 68 13.82 -20.52 -11.87
C ASP A 68 12.55 -21.31 -11.54
N HIS A 69 11.70 -20.76 -10.66
CA HIS A 69 10.44 -21.40 -10.30
C HIS A 69 9.49 -21.50 -11.50
N ALA A 70 9.33 -20.42 -12.26
CA ALA A 70 8.48 -20.39 -13.44
C ALA A 70 8.92 -21.41 -14.49
N ALA A 71 10.23 -21.49 -14.75
CA ALA A 71 10.83 -22.49 -15.67
C ALA A 71 10.57 -23.92 -15.18
N ALA A 72 10.78 -24.20 -13.89
CA ALA A 72 10.60 -25.53 -13.30
C ALA A 72 9.17 -26.05 -13.42
N ILE A 73 8.15 -25.19 -13.29
CA ILE A 73 6.75 -25.59 -13.38
C ILE A 73 6.14 -25.39 -14.79
N GLY A 74 6.83 -24.68 -15.70
CA GLY A 74 6.33 -24.34 -17.03
C GLY A 74 5.24 -23.27 -16.98
N ALA A 75 5.39 -22.22 -16.15
CA ALA A 75 4.53 -21.06 -16.12
C ALA A 75 5.13 -19.97 -17.04
N PRO A 76 4.36 -19.38 -17.97
CA PRO A 76 4.79 -18.19 -18.69
C PRO A 76 4.97 -17.02 -17.72
N LEU A 77 6.18 -16.44 -17.65
CA LEU A 77 6.50 -15.32 -16.76
C LEU A 77 6.88 -14.09 -17.57
N GLY A 78 6.21 -12.95 -17.29
CA GLY A 78 6.60 -11.64 -17.79
C GLY A 78 6.93 -10.71 -16.61
N ILE A 79 8.08 -10.04 -16.66
CA ILE A 79 8.56 -9.15 -15.60
C ILE A 79 8.56 -7.72 -16.11
N MET A 80 7.84 -6.83 -15.41
CA MET A 80 7.79 -5.39 -15.71
C MET A 80 9.19 -4.77 -15.63
N GLY A 81 9.54 -3.98 -16.63
CA GLY A 81 10.85 -3.34 -16.73
C GLY A 81 11.98 -4.25 -17.27
N THR A 82 11.70 -5.55 -17.46
CA THR A 82 12.63 -6.52 -18.06
C THR A 82 12.05 -7.07 -19.37
N ASP A 83 10.90 -7.72 -19.30
CA ASP A 83 10.24 -8.35 -20.45
C ASP A 83 9.11 -7.44 -20.97
N ILE A 84 8.52 -6.64 -20.10
CA ILE A 84 7.40 -5.74 -20.41
C ILE A 84 7.84 -4.31 -20.10
N GLY A 85 8.07 -3.51 -21.15
CA GLY A 85 8.40 -2.09 -21.04
C GLY A 85 7.21 -1.28 -20.53
N TRP A 86 7.46 -0.27 -19.70
CA TRP A 86 6.48 0.74 -19.36
C TRP A 86 7.15 2.05 -18.99
N THR A 87 6.45 3.16 -19.20
CA THR A 87 6.94 4.51 -18.88
C THR A 87 5.83 5.36 -18.27
N GLN A 88 6.21 6.23 -17.36
CA GLN A 88 5.34 7.28 -16.85
C GLN A 88 5.28 8.41 -17.87
N LEU A 89 4.08 8.93 -18.11
CA LEU A 89 3.82 10.08 -18.98
C LEU A 89 3.78 11.39 -18.17
N ASP A 90 4.02 12.53 -18.85
CA ASP A 90 4.04 13.85 -18.22
C ASP A 90 2.72 14.26 -17.57
N ASP A 91 1.60 13.74 -18.07
CA ASP A 91 0.25 13.97 -17.53
C ASP A 91 -0.09 13.03 -16.34
N GLY A 92 0.88 12.22 -15.90
CA GLY A 92 0.71 11.23 -14.83
C GLY A 92 0.13 9.91 -15.31
N GLY A 93 -0.18 9.77 -16.58
CA GLY A 93 -0.56 8.51 -17.20
C GLY A 93 0.60 7.53 -17.33
N VAL A 94 0.34 6.37 -17.92
CA VAL A 94 1.37 5.36 -18.20
C VAL A 94 1.23 4.81 -19.62
N ALA A 95 2.35 4.52 -20.26
CA ALA A 95 2.43 3.75 -21.50
C ALA A 95 3.05 2.39 -21.22
N ILE A 96 2.49 1.31 -21.77
CA ILE A 96 2.91 -0.07 -21.52
C ILE A 96 3.12 -0.75 -22.86
N GLU A 97 4.27 -1.37 -23.06
CA GLU A 97 4.63 -2.13 -24.26
C GLU A 97 4.15 -3.58 -24.09
N LEU A 98 3.14 -3.96 -24.88
CA LEU A 98 2.58 -5.32 -24.88
C LEU A 98 2.70 -5.91 -26.29
N ASP A 99 2.54 -7.24 -26.44
CA ASP A 99 2.68 -7.95 -27.72
C ASP A 99 1.81 -7.37 -28.86
N GLY A 100 0.68 -6.73 -28.52
CA GLY A 100 -0.23 -6.08 -29.46
C GLY A 100 0.09 -4.61 -29.77
N GLY A 101 1.17 -4.06 -29.21
CA GLY A 101 1.55 -2.65 -29.33
C GLY A 101 1.55 -1.90 -27.99
N VAL A 102 1.61 -0.58 -28.05
CA VAL A 102 1.62 0.27 -26.85
C VAL A 102 0.20 0.58 -26.39
N VAL A 103 -0.09 0.29 -25.15
CA VAL A 103 -1.32 0.68 -24.46
C VAL A 103 -1.04 1.90 -23.59
N THR A 104 -1.77 3.00 -23.84
CA THR A 104 -1.70 4.22 -23.05
C THR A 104 -2.89 4.33 -22.12
N LEU A 105 -2.64 4.60 -20.84
CA LEU A 105 -3.64 4.76 -19.79
C LEU A 105 -3.57 6.16 -19.19
N PRO A 106 -4.70 6.72 -18.77
CA PRO A 106 -4.72 7.98 -18.01
C PRO A 106 -4.04 7.82 -16.65
N ALA A 107 -3.80 8.94 -15.98
CA ALA A 107 -3.35 8.93 -14.59
C ALA A 107 -4.28 8.07 -13.72
N PRO A 108 -3.74 7.15 -12.89
CA PRO A 108 -4.55 6.36 -11.97
C PRO A 108 -5.33 7.25 -11.00
N ALA A 109 -6.57 6.86 -10.68
CA ALA A 109 -7.35 7.53 -9.64
C ALA A 109 -6.70 7.37 -8.25
N LEU A 110 -6.01 6.26 -8.02
CA LEU A 110 -5.23 6.04 -6.80
C LEU A 110 -3.97 6.90 -6.81
N ARG A 111 -3.70 7.57 -5.70
CA ARG A 111 -2.59 8.52 -5.58
C ARG A 111 -1.27 7.84 -5.21
N GLY A 112 -0.16 8.44 -5.66
CA GLY A 112 1.20 8.01 -5.40
C GLY A 112 1.88 7.38 -6.62
N ALA A 113 3.17 7.62 -6.80
CA ALA A 113 3.94 7.15 -7.96
C ALA A 113 3.92 5.60 -8.10
N HIS A 114 3.87 4.86 -6.97
CA HIS A 114 3.74 3.41 -6.98
C HIS A 114 2.43 2.92 -7.59
N GLN A 115 1.38 3.75 -7.64
CA GLN A 115 0.10 3.37 -8.25
C GLN A 115 0.15 3.36 -9.77
N GLN A 116 1.06 4.11 -10.37
CA GLN A 116 1.32 4.05 -11.82
C GLN A 116 1.94 2.70 -12.18
N ALA A 117 2.94 2.24 -11.40
CA ALA A 117 3.51 0.91 -11.57
C ALA A 117 2.48 -0.19 -11.33
N ASN A 118 1.61 -0.04 -10.32
CA ASN A 118 0.52 -0.98 -10.06
C ASN A 118 -0.52 -1.01 -11.20
N ALA A 119 -0.87 0.14 -11.77
CA ALA A 119 -1.78 0.21 -12.92
C ALA A 119 -1.17 -0.45 -14.16
N ALA A 120 0.12 -0.23 -14.43
CA ALA A 120 0.84 -0.89 -15.50
C ALA A 120 0.86 -2.41 -15.32
N LEU A 121 1.21 -2.88 -14.11
CA LEU A 121 1.24 -4.31 -13.76
C LEU A 121 -0.15 -4.96 -13.89
N ALA A 122 -1.19 -4.31 -13.37
CA ALA A 122 -2.56 -4.81 -13.44
C ALA A 122 -3.05 -4.90 -14.89
N THR A 123 -2.71 -3.90 -15.72
CA THR A 123 -3.08 -3.89 -17.14
C THR A 123 -2.36 -4.98 -17.91
N ALA A 124 -1.06 -5.16 -17.69
CA ALA A 124 -0.30 -6.24 -18.32
C ALA A 124 -0.88 -7.62 -17.93
N ALA A 125 -1.22 -7.83 -16.67
CA ALA A 125 -1.82 -9.08 -16.20
C ALA A 125 -3.22 -9.29 -16.79
N LEU A 126 -4.06 -8.26 -16.84
CA LEU A 126 -5.40 -8.35 -17.42
C LEU A 126 -5.34 -8.62 -18.92
N THR A 127 -4.43 -7.99 -19.66
CA THR A 127 -4.25 -8.23 -21.09
C THR A 127 -3.75 -9.65 -21.36
N ALA A 128 -2.84 -10.18 -20.53
CA ALA A 128 -2.39 -11.57 -20.63
C ALA A 128 -3.53 -12.58 -20.35
N ALA A 129 -4.41 -12.27 -19.40
CA ALA A 129 -5.56 -13.10 -19.06
C ALA A 129 -6.73 -12.97 -20.06
N MET A 130 -6.94 -11.77 -20.58
CA MET A 130 -8.09 -11.37 -21.40
C MET A 130 -7.63 -10.49 -22.57
N PRO A 131 -6.99 -11.05 -23.61
CA PRO A 131 -6.35 -10.29 -24.68
C PRO A 131 -7.30 -9.37 -25.48
N ASN A 132 -8.60 -9.66 -25.48
CA ASN A 132 -9.60 -8.89 -26.19
C ASN A 132 -10.24 -7.77 -25.33
N THR A 133 -9.67 -7.44 -24.18
CA THR A 133 -10.19 -6.34 -23.36
C THR A 133 -10.01 -5.00 -24.07
N PRO A 134 -11.10 -4.24 -24.32
CA PRO A 134 -11.01 -2.96 -25.03
C PRO A 134 -10.14 -1.95 -24.25
N ALA A 135 -9.31 -1.17 -24.98
CA ALA A 135 -8.42 -0.18 -24.35
C ALA A 135 -9.19 0.89 -23.55
N ASP A 136 -10.40 1.26 -23.97
CA ASP A 136 -11.25 2.19 -23.23
C ASP A 136 -11.76 1.61 -21.90
N ALA A 137 -11.97 0.29 -21.83
CA ALA A 137 -12.33 -0.39 -20.57
C ALA A 137 -11.15 -0.39 -19.59
N LEU A 138 -9.92 -0.64 -20.06
CA LEU A 138 -8.70 -0.53 -19.25
C LEU A 138 -8.54 0.90 -18.71
N SER A 139 -8.67 1.90 -19.58
CA SER A 139 -8.58 3.32 -19.21
C SER A 139 -9.62 3.71 -18.16
N ARG A 140 -10.89 3.33 -18.36
CA ARG A 140 -11.95 3.58 -17.37
C ARG A 140 -11.70 2.87 -16.04
N GLY A 141 -11.19 1.64 -16.07
CA GLY A 141 -10.84 0.90 -14.87
C GLY A 141 -9.81 1.64 -14.04
N VAL A 142 -8.70 2.05 -14.65
CA VAL A 142 -7.61 2.78 -13.99
C VAL A 142 -8.08 4.14 -13.46
N ALA A 143 -8.83 4.91 -14.26
CA ALA A 143 -9.31 6.24 -13.90
C ALA A 143 -10.41 6.25 -12.83
N ARG A 144 -11.06 5.12 -12.55
CA ARG A 144 -12.19 5.02 -11.61
C ARG A 144 -11.94 4.10 -10.43
N THR A 145 -10.75 3.52 -10.34
CA THR A 145 -10.41 2.63 -9.22
C THR A 145 -10.49 3.38 -7.89
N VAL A 146 -11.30 2.85 -6.98
CA VAL A 146 -11.39 3.32 -5.60
C VAL A 146 -10.91 2.19 -4.70
N TRP A 147 -9.97 2.50 -3.81
CA TRP A 147 -9.49 1.54 -2.82
C TRP A 147 -9.31 2.25 -1.47
N PRO A 148 -10.29 2.16 -0.57
CA PRO A 148 -10.21 2.78 0.73
C PRO A 148 -8.97 2.33 1.51
N GLY A 149 -8.31 3.27 2.20
CA GLY A 149 -7.07 2.98 2.91
C GLY A 149 -5.81 2.95 2.03
N ARG A 150 -5.87 3.49 0.82
CA ARG A 150 -4.70 3.75 -0.02
C ARG A 150 -4.66 5.23 -0.38
N LEU A 151 -3.97 6.01 0.46
CA LEU A 151 -3.88 7.47 0.37
C LEU A 151 -5.26 8.09 0.07
N HIS A 152 -6.23 7.64 0.85
CA HIS A 152 -7.65 7.90 0.67
C HIS A 152 -8.08 9.10 1.52
N ARG A 153 -8.64 10.13 0.89
CA ARG A 153 -9.26 11.24 1.62
C ARG A 153 -10.61 10.78 2.17
N LEU A 154 -10.81 10.90 3.47
CA LEU A 154 -12.09 10.60 4.08
C LEU A 154 -13.16 11.57 3.57
N ALA A 155 -14.32 11.02 3.22
CA ALA A 155 -15.53 11.81 2.96
C ALA A 155 -16.08 12.38 4.27
N ASP A 156 -17.00 13.32 4.14
CA ASP A 156 -17.68 13.92 5.28
C ASP A 156 -18.39 12.85 6.12
N GLY A 157 -18.19 12.91 7.44
CA GLY A 157 -18.72 11.93 8.36
C GLY A 157 -18.45 12.32 9.82
N SER A 158 -18.70 11.38 10.74
CA SER A 158 -18.64 11.65 12.17
C SER A 158 -17.25 12.05 12.67
N LEU A 159 -16.19 11.50 12.10
CA LEU A 159 -14.82 11.84 12.49
C LEU A 159 -14.35 13.14 11.82
N THR A 160 -14.62 13.32 10.53
CA THR A 160 -14.20 14.52 9.80
C THR A 160 -14.92 15.78 10.27
N SER A 161 -16.10 15.66 10.88
CA SER A 161 -16.82 16.80 11.48
C SER A 161 -16.16 17.35 12.77
N LEU A 162 -15.14 16.69 13.31
CA LEU A 162 -14.44 17.13 14.52
C LEU A 162 -13.39 18.23 14.26
N LEU A 163 -13.05 18.47 12.98
CA LEU A 163 -12.04 19.47 12.57
C LEU A 163 -12.29 19.92 11.13
N ASP A 164 -11.71 21.07 10.75
CA ASP A 164 -11.88 21.65 9.41
C ASP A 164 -10.85 21.12 8.39
N GLN A 165 -9.74 20.53 8.88
CA GLN A 165 -8.65 20.07 8.04
C GLN A 165 -9.02 18.77 7.31
N PRO A 166 -8.47 18.54 6.09
CA PRO A 166 -8.69 17.29 5.39
C PRO A 166 -8.04 16.12 6.14
N VAL A 167 -8.81 15.06 6.33
CA VAL A 167 -8.36 13.81 6.94
C VAL A 167 -8.14 12.77 5.86
N TRP A 168 -6.98 12.15 5.91
CA TRP A 168 -6.56 11.08 5.00
C TRP A 168 -6.29 9.80 5.76
N ILE A 169 -6.49 8.66 5.11
CA ILE A 169 -6.15 7.35 5.66
C ILE A 169 -5.27 6.56 4.69
N ASP A 170 -4.31 5.83 5.25
CA ASP A 170 -3.46 4.90 4.51
C ASP A 170 -3.17 3.65 5.33
N GLY A 171 -3.15 2.49 4.68
CA GLY A 171 -2.85 1.21 5.31
C GLY A 171 -1.36 0.88 5.44
N ALA A 172 -0.47 1.84 5.18
CA ALA A 172 0.98 1.66 5.37
C ALA A 172 1.29 1.28 6.82
N HIS A 173 2.07 0.20 6.99
CA HIS A 173 2.32 -0.41 8.30
C HIS A 173 3.71 -1.04 8.43
N ASN A 174 4.55 -0.92 7.41
CA ASN A 174 5.94 -1.39 7.37
C ASN A 174 6.84 -0.32 6.76
N ALA A 175 8.15 -0.50 6.79
CA ALA A 175 9.12 0.47 6.29
C ALA A 175 8.92 0.81 4.80
N HIS A 176 8.58 -0.19 3.96
CA HIS A 176 8.34 0.00 2.53
C HIS A 176 7.06 0.82 2.28
N GLY A 177 5.95 0.45 2.91
CA GLY A 177 4.68 1.19 2.82
C GLY A 177 4.82 2.62 3.34
N ALA A 178 5.53 2.80 4.46
CA ALA A 178 5.79 4.13 5.03
C ALA A 178 6.66 4.99 4.10
N ALA A 179 7.66 4.41 3.43
CA ALA A 179 8.48 5.13 2.46
C ALA A 179 7.65 5.57 1.24
N ALA A 180 6.78 4.69 0.72
CA ALA A 180 5.87 5.01 -0.37
C ALA A 180 4.87 6.13 0.03
N LEU A 181 4.31 6.04 1.24
CA LEU A 181 3.44 7.09 1.80
C LEU A 181 4.20 8.42 1.90
N ALA A 182 5.36 8.43 2.55
CA ALA A 182 6.18 9.64 2.73
C ALA A 182 6.54 10.31 1.40
N ALA A 183 6.86 9.51 0.37
CA ALA A 183 7.16 10.02 -0.98
C ALA A 183 5.92 10.63 -1.67
N ALA A 184 4.71 10.18 -1.33
CA ALA A 184 3.47 10.63 -1.96
C ALA A 184 2.90 11.91 -1.31
N LEU A 185 3.10 12.11 0.00
CA LEU A 185 2.52 13.24 0.76
C LEU A 185 2.82 14.63 0.17
N PRO A 186 4.06 14.94 -0.30
CA PRO A 186 4.36 16.25 -0.89
C PRO A 186 3.58 16.58 -2.16
N SER A 187 2.97 15.59 -2.83
CA SER A 187 2.09 15.81 -3.98
C SER A 187 0.69 16.29 -3.57
N ILE A 188 0.32 16.14 -2.30
CA ILE A 188 -0.97 16.54 -1.74
C ILE A 188 -0.80 17.86 -0.97
N ASP A 189 0.14 17.89 -0.06
CA ASP A 189 0.51 19.07 0.72
C ASP A 189 2.01 19.07 0.98
N LYS A 190 2.68 20.21 0.72
CA LYS A 190 4.13 20.36 0.89
C LYS A 190 4.55 20.64 2.32
N GLY A 191 3.60 20.90 3.20
CA GLY A 191 3.86 21.16 4.63
C GLY A 191 3.97 19.88 5.44
N ASN A 192 4.18 20.06 6.74
CA ASN A 192 4.12 18.97 7.69
C ASN A 192 2.68 18.47 7.88
N TRP A 193 2.56 17.27 8.43
CA TRP A 193 1.29 16.59 8.63
C TRP A 193 1.06 16.26 10.11
N HIS A 194 -0.17 16.30 10.55
CA HIS A 194 -0.53 15.61 11.78
C HIS A 194 -0.73 14.13 11.51
N PHE A 195 0.01 13.28 12.19
CA PHE A 195 -0.14 11.84 12.07
C PHE A 195 -0.94 11.27 13.25
N ILE A 196 -1.88 10.36 12.94
CA ILE A 196 -2.54 9.50 13.94
C ILE A 196 -2.14 8.07 13.60
N CYS A 197 -1.40 7.42 14.50
CA CYS A 197 -0.77 6.13 14.25
C CYS A 197 -1.27 5.05 15.20
N GLY A 198 -1.56 3.88 14.66
CA GLY A 198 -1.76 2.66 15.44
C GLY A 198 -1.00 1.51 14.78
N ALA A 199 -0.33 0.69 15.59
CA ALA A 199 0.52 -0.39 15.09
C ALA A 199 0.25 -1.70 15.81
N LEU A 200 0.54 -2.82 15.13
CA LEU A 200 0.54 -4.15 15.74
C LEU A 200 1.93 -4.49 16.29
N ASN A 201 1.98 -5.35 17.29
CA ASN A 201 3.23 -5.85 17.93
C ASN A 201 3.97 -6.92 17.09
N THR A 202 3.54 -7.14 15.84
CA THR A 202 4.12 -8.15 14.95
C THR A 202 5.46 -7.74 14.34
N ARG A 203 5.86 -6.47 14.50
CA ARG A 203 7.13 -5.88 14.03
C ARG A 203 7.48 -4.62 14.82
N PRO A 204 8.75 -4.17 14.82
CA PRO A 204 9.13 -2.92 15.45
C PRO A 204 8.41 -1.73 14.78
N ALA A 205 7.69 -0.92 15.56
CA ALA A 205 6.99 0.24 15.04
C ALA A 205 7.96 1.35 14.59
N SER A 206 9.18 1.36 15.13
CA SER A 206 10.25 2.30 14.76
C SER A 206 10.62 2.28 13.26
N GLU A 207 10.51 1.12 12.60
CA GLU A 207 10.78 1.01 11.16
C GLU A 207 9.78 1.84 10.32
N PHE A 208 8.51 1.80 10.70
CA PHE A 208 7.46 2.61 10.09
C PHE A 208 7.56 4.08 10.53
N LEU A 209 7.67 4.33 11.84
CA LEU A 209 7.69 5.67 12.42
C LEU A 209 8.85 6.52 11.91
N SER A 210 10.04 5.94 11.73
CA SER A 210 11.23 6.64 11.25
C SER A 210 11.05 7.28 9.86
N ARG A 211 10.14 6.73 9.04
CA ARG A 211 9.87 7.23 7.69
C ARG A 211 8.90 8.42 7.68
N ILE A 212 7.98 8.48 8.64
CA ILE A 212 6.97 9.54 8.71
C ILE A 212 7.34 10.66 9.68
N ALA A 213 8.14 10.38 10.72
CA ALA A 213 8.53 11.36 11.72
C ALA A 213 9.14 12.66 11.14
N PRO A 214 9.99 12.62 10.08
CA PRO A 214 10.53 13.83 9.48
C PRO A 214 9.48 14.74 8.82
N LEU A 215 8.28 14.21 8.53
CA LEU A 215 7.17 14.94 7.91
C LEU A 215 6.10 15.33 8.93
N ALA A 216 6.32 15.03 10.20
CA ALA A 216 5.32 15.22 11.23
C ALA A 216 5.36 16.65 11.80
N GLU A 217 4.19 17.26 11.94
CA GLU A 217 3.92 18.38 12.84
C GLU A 217 3.66 17.84 14.25
N SER A 218 2.88 16.78 14.35
CA SER A 218 2.65 16.00 15.56
C SER A 218 2.36 14.55 15.23
N ILE A 219 2.60 13.65 16.21
CA ILE A 219 2.27 12.24 16.10
C ILE A 219 1.38 11.87 17.31
N HIS A 220 0.15 11.46 17.03
CA HIS A 220 -0.79 10.97 18.01
C HIS A 220 -0.89 9.45 17.88
N CYS A 221 -0.54 8.74 18.93
CA CYS A 221 -0.55 7.27 18.95
C CYS A 221 -1.84 6.77 19.60
N VAL A 222 -2.48 5.79 18.96
CA VAL A 222 -3.74 5.18 19.44
C VAL A 222 -3.62 3.67 19.52
N THR A 223 -4.33 3.06 20.46
CA THR A 223 -4.57 1.62 20.46
C THR A 223 -5.61 1.29 19.40
N ILE A 224 -5.40 0.27 18.59
CA ILE A 224 -6.37 -0.15 17.57
C ILE A 224 -7.46 -0.96 18.26
N PRO A 225 -8.72 -0.53 18.23
CA PRO A 225 -9.81 -1.24 18.88
C PRO A 225 -9.97 -2.67 18.32
N ASP A 226 -10.40 -3.59 19.16
CA ASP A 226 -10.71 -5.00 18.83
C ASP A 226 -9.55 -5.77 18.19
N GLN A 227 -8.29 -5.29 18.40
CA GLN A 227 -7.09 -5.94 17.89
C GLN A 227 -6.18 -6.36 19.07
N PRO A 228 -6.20 -7.63 19.47
CA PRO A 228 -5.37 -8.12 20.59
C PRO A 228 -3.86 -7.93 20.39
N ALA A 229 -3.42 -7.91 19.11
CA ALA A 229 -2.02 -7.67 18.75
C ALA A 229 -1.67 -6.17 18.64
N SER A 230 -2.58 -5.25 18.96
CA SER A 230 -2.28 -3.82 18.95
C SER A 230 -1.28 -3.46 20.03
N LEU A 231 -0.30 -2.63 19.67
CA LEU A 231 0.45 -1.87 20.69
C LEU A 231 -0.51 -0.92 21.40
N THR A 232 -0.27 -0.68 22.70
CA THR A 232 -1.01 0.36 23.41
C THR A 232 -0.57 1.75 22.91
N ALA A 233 -1.45 2.72 23.06
CA ALA A 233 -1.16 4.10 22.67
C ALA A 233 0.11 4.62 23.38
N GLU A 234 0.29 4.29 24.64
CA GLU A 234 1.44 4.70 25.45
C GLU A 234 2.74 4.06 24.97
N THR A 235 2.71 2.74 24.68
CA THR A 235 3.90 2.03 24.17
C THR A 235 4.33 2.61 22.83
N LEU A 236 3.38 2.79 21.90
CA LEU A 236 3.66 3.35 20.59
C LEU A 236 4.15 4.81 20.67
N ALA A 237 3.56 5.60 21.58
CA ALA A 237 3.99 6.99 21.81
C ALA A 237 5.40 7.07 22.39
N ALA A 238 5.77 6.16 23.28
CA ALA A 238 7.13 6.10 23.82
C ALA A 238 8.17 5.79 22.72
N GLU A 239 7.86 4.86 21.79
CA GLU A 239 8.72 4.61 20.64
C GLU A 239 8.78 5.85 19.71
N ALA A 240 7.65 6.45 19.40
CA ALA A 240 7.57 7.63 18.53
C ALA A 240 8.31 8.85 19.13
N ALA A 241 8.30 9.02 20.46
CA ALA A 241 8.98 10.11 21.15
C ALA A 241 10.51 10.08 21.00
N THR A 242 11.09 8.93 20.70
CA THR A 242 12.52 8.81 20.36
C THR A 242 12.87 9.43 19.00
N LEU A 243 11.85 9.61 18.13
CA LEU A 243 11.98 10.09 16.76
C LEU A 243 11.40 11.50 16.58
N HIS A 244 10.39 11.85 17.37
CA HIS A 244 9.70 13.13 17.26
C HIS A 244 9.17 13.63 18.62
N THR A 245 9.60 14.82 19.05
CA THR A 245 9.26 15.39 20.37
C THR A 245 7.76 15.69 20.57
N GLY A 246 7.00 15.87 19.48
CA GLY A 246 5.57 16.08 19.48
C GLY A 246 4.71 14.79 19.54
N ALA A 247 5.36 13.63 19.76
CA ALA A 247 4.66 12.36 19.87
C ALA A 247 3.95 12.21 21.23
N ARG A 248 2.70 11.73 21.22
CA ARG A 248 1.89 11.55 22.42
C ARG A 248 0.85 10.45 22.25
N ALA A 249 0.43 9.85 23.34
CA ALA A 249 -0.69 8.93 23.36
C ALA A 249 -2.02 9.70 23.28
N ALA A 250 -3.01 9.10 22.62
CA ALA A 250 -4.37 9.60 22.55
C ALA A 250 -5.36 8.47 22.87
N PRO A 251 -6.49 8.75 23.53
CA PRO A 251 -7.43 7.71 23.96
C PRO A 251 -8.16 7.02 22.81
N SER A 252 -8.28 7.72 21.68
CA SER A 252 -8.93 7.23 20.46
C SER A 252 -8.59 8.11 19.26
N VAL A 253 -8.94 7.67 18.05
CA VAL A 253 -8.85 8.51 16.85
C VAL A 253 -9.65 9.81 17.00
N ALA A 254 -10.87 9.74 17.52
CA ALA A 254 -11.68 10.94 17.77
C ALA A 254 -11.02 11.90 18.77
N GLY A 255 -10.45 11.36 19.86
CA GLY A 255 -9.70 12.15 20.84
C GLY A 255 -8.45 12.80 20.25
N ALA A 256 -7.75 12.10 19.35
CA ALA A 256 -6.60 12.66 18.63
C ALA A 256 -7.02 13.80 17.69
N LEU A 257 -8.11 13.62 16.91
CA LEU A 257 -8.66 14.65 16.03
C LEU A 257 -9.10 15.91 16.80
N GLN A 258 -9.77 15.72 17.94
CA GLN A 258 -10.16 16.84 18.83
C GLN A 258 -8.94 17.57 19.41
N ALA A 259 -7.89 16.83 19.78
CA ALA A 259 -6.64 17.42 20.28
C ALA A 259 -5.92 18.23 19.19
N ILE A 260 -5.95 17.77 17.93
CA ILE A 260 -5.43 18.51 16.77
C ILE A 260 -6.25 19.78 16.54
N ALA A 261 -7.58 19.66 16.50
CA ALA A 261 -8.50 20.79 16.27
C ALA A 261 -8.37 21.90 17.33
N SER A 262 -8.11 21.55 18.59
CA SER A 262 -7.90 22.50 19.69
C SER A 262 -6.48 23.03 19.81
N GLY A 263 -5.52 22.47 19.05
CA GLY A 263 -4.14 22.92 19.04
C GLY A 263 -3.94 24.19 18.21
N SER A 264 -2.97 25.02 18.62
CA SER A 264 -2.61 26.24 17.87
C SER A 264 -1.49 26.02 16.86
N VAL A 265 -0.71 24.94 17.02
CA VAL A 265 0.44 24.65 16.17
C VAL A 265 -0.01 23.80 14.99
N GLY A 266 0.26 24.28 13.76
CA GLY A 266 -0.11 23.57 12.55
C GLY A 266 -1.62 23.41 12.33
N ALA A 267 -2.44 24.36 12.85
CA ALA A 267 -3.90 24.28 12.83
C ALA A 267 -4.52 24.19 11.41
N ASP A 268 -3.75 24.45 10.37
CA ASP A 268 -4.11 24.35 8.96
C ASP A 268 -3.59 23.09 8.27
N ARG A 269 -2.82 22.26 9.00
CA ARG A 269 -2.15 21.10 8.40
C ARG A 269 -3.09 19.90 8.25
N PRO A 270 -2.97 19.14 7.16
CA PRO A 270 -3.79 17.94 6.96
C PRO A 270 -3.44 16.84 7.96
N VAL A 271 -4.39 15.95 8.18
CA VAL A 271 -4.24 14.79 9.07
C VAL A 271 -4.09 13.52 8.26
N MET A 272 -3.11 12.68 8.62
CA MET A 272 -2.88 11.34 8.08
C MET A 272 -3.09 10.29 9.17
N ILE A 273 -4.02 9.39 8.97
CA ILE A 273 -4.24 8.23 9.86
C ILE A 273 -3.63 6.99 9.19
N CYS A 274 -2.65 6.34 9.84
CA CYS A 274 -1.88 5.25 9.24
C CYS A 274 -1.28 4.30 10.28
N GLY A 275 -0.52 3.30 9.82
CA GLY A 275 0.17 2.32 10.64
C GLY A 275 -0.50 0.95 10.70
N SER A 276 -1.75 0.83 10.20
CA SER A 276 -2.44 -0.46 10.13
C SER A 276 -3.66 -0.41 9.20
N LEU A 277 -3.90 -1.49 8.46
CA LEU A 277 -5.16 -1.68 7.73
C LEU A 277 -6.35 -1.87 8.67
N TYR A 278 -6.14 -2.46 9.86
CA TYR A 278 -7.19 -2.58 10.88
C TYR A 278 -7.62 -1.20 11.40
N LEU A 279 -6.64 -0.31 11.62
CA LEU A 279 -6.95 1.07 12.00
C LEU A 279 -7.73 1.78 10.89
N ALA A 280 -7.31 1.64 9.63
CA ALA A 280 -8.01 2.23 8.48
C ALA A 280 -9.47 1.73 8.39
N GLY A 281 -9.70 0.43 8.56
CA GLY A 281 -11.06 -0.14 8.59
C GLY A 281 -11.90 0.38 9.75
N HIS A 282 -11.31 0.47 10.95
CA HIS A 282 -11.99 1.07 12.12
C HIS A 282 -12.38 2.53 11.87
N VAL A 283 -11.48 3.31 11.27
CA VAL A 283 -11.73 4.73 10.94
C VAL A 283 -12.86 4.88 9.93
N LEU A 284 -12.89 4.06 8.88
CA LEU A 284 -13.98 4.07 7.89
C LEU A 284 -15.33 3.77 8.54
N ALA A 285 -15.38 2.75 9.41
CA ALA A 285 -16.59 2.40 10.14
C ALA A 285 -17.04 3.52 11.10
N ALA A 286 -16.11 4.07 11.89
CA ALA A 286 -16.40 5.15 12.84
C ALA A 286 -16.79 6.46 12.15
N ASN A 287 -16.28 6.71 10.93
CA ASN A 287 -16.68 7.87 10.13
C ASN A 287 -18.03 7.69 9.42
N GLY A 288 -18.56 6.45 9.34
CA GLY A 288 -19.78 6.13 8.61
C GLY A 288 -19.59 6.04 7.09
N THR A 289 -18.38 5.75 6.63
CA THR A 289 -17.98 5.74 5.21
C THR A 289 -17.37 4.40 4.78
N LEU A 290 -17.92 3.30 5.30
CA LEU A 290 -17.54 1.96 4.83
C LEU A 290 -17.81 1.84 3.32
N PRO A 291 -16.93 1.18 2.57
CA PRO A 291 -17.21 0.85 1.17
C PRO A 291 -18.41 -0.12 1.08
N ASP A 292 -19.19 0.03 0.02
CA ASP A 292 -20.30 -0.86 -0.32
C ASP A 292 -19.83 -2.29 -0.65
#